data_8c920a205d923819bcd941b400822242
#
_entry.id   8c920a205d923819bcd941b400822242
#
_cell.length_a   1.000
_cell.length_b   1.000
_cell.length_c   1.000
_cell.angle_alpha   90.00
_cell.angle_beta   90.00
_cell.angle_gamma   90.00
#
_symmetry.space_group_name_H-M   'P 1'
#
loop_
_entity.id
_entity.type
_entity.pdbx_description
1 polymer ?
#
loop_
_entity_poly.entity_id
_entity_poly.type
_entity_poly.pdbx_seq_one_letter_code
_entity_poly.pdbx_strand_id
1 'polypeptide(L)'
;MDDNDDRKAKENDKIYKIIFENKNTRANIRMGINLGIILIIALIVVGVFFNFIIKYKYGDVIEEVKNTKFNKNNMIISDYTSVVKEVSKSLVTITGDEGKTNSVTGVVITETGVILTNYSRIKDMEHLNVIFHNDEQGAVDGKLVLKDEEFDLALIKVDYKGNIFAIKLADEDSVMEGQGIAVLGSVYSGDQKVESIIPGIITARYSKSENYDTLAEECSLLQISAPINLSNTGGPICNSNGELIGIGSLYLTEKFGSEGIYYGIELKNLENIINSTVIIKEVLGITEGGILMDIEHQQHGFYVGQLKKDGNAYKSGIKPTNIILSIEGVNVYSINEITEILNSKNKGDAISCKVLSDGSIKEIE
;
A
#
# COMPACT_ATOMS: atom_id res chain seq x y z
N MET A 1 -84.37 22.29 -69.16
CA MET A 1 -84.71 23.08 -67.98
C MET A 1 -84.58 22.18 -66.73
N ASP A 2 -83.50 21.38 -66.62
CA ASP A 2 -83.39 20.40 -65.52
C ASP A 2 -81.95 20.17 -64.90
N ASP A 3 -80.94 20.87 -65.40
CA ASP A 3 -79.60 20.64 -64.99
C ASP A 3 -79.12 21.53 -63.81
N ASN A 4 -79.91 22.54 -63.46
CA ASN A 4 -79.60 23.52 -62.45
C ASN A 4 -80.19 23.20 -61.07
N ASP A 5 -81.31 22.43 -61.03
CA ASP A 5 -81.89 21.97 -59.76
C ASP A 5 -81.15 20.77 -59.13
N ASP A 6 -80.63 19.85 -59.95
CA ASP A 6 -79.87 18.73 -59.52
C ASP A 6 -78.47 19.14 -58.92
N ARG A 7 -77.87 20.24 -59.41
CA ARG A 7 -76.63 20.79 -58.83
C ARG A 7 -76.85 21.42 -57.45
N LYS A 8 -77.97 22.16 -57.32
CA LYS A 8 -78.33 22.78 -56.02
C LYS A 8 -78.72 21.72 -54.99
N ALA A 9 -79.38 20.63 -55.37
CA ALA A 9 -79.77 19.55 -54.50
C ALA A 9 -78.44 18.79 -53.97
N LYS A 10 -77.51 18.52 -54.90
CA LYS A 10 -76.23 17.91 -54.55
C LYS A 10 -75.32 18.82 -53.73
N GLU A 11 -75.35 20.12 -53.97
CA GLU A 11 -74.60 21.10 -53.22
C GLU A 11 -75.17 21.31 -51.81
N ASN A 12 -76.46 21.31 -51.65
CA ASN A 12 -77.14 21.35 -50.35
C ASN A 12 -76.91 20.03 -49.55
N ASP A 13 -76.91 18.88 -50.20
CA ASP A 13 -76.66 17.59 -49.53
C ASP A 13 -75.21 17.49 -49.05
N LYS A 14 -74.27 18.04 -49.82
CA LYS A 14 -72.85 18.15 -49.36
C LYS A 14 -72.69 19.10 -48.16
N ILE A 15 -73.40 20.23 -48.18
CA ILE A 15 -73.34 21.21 -47.07
C ILE A 15 -73.92 20.59 -45.79
N TYR A 16 -75.07 19.91 -45.89
CA TYR A 16 -75.68 19.25 -44.73
C TYR A 16 -74.81 18.11 -44.23
N LYS A 17 -74.18 17.33 -45.10
CA LYS A 17 -73.30 16.24 -44.70
C LYS A 17 -72.03 16.72 -44.00
N ILE A 18 -71.47 17.84 -44.50
CA ILE A 18 -70.26 18.45 -43.84
C ILE A 18 -70.65 19.06 -42.49
N ILE A 19 -71.79 19.66 -42.32
CA ILE A 19 -72.29 20.24 -41.08
C ILE A 19 -72.56 19.12 -40.03
N PHE A 20 -73.19 18.02 -40.48
CA PHE A 20 -73.44 16.88 -39.57
C PHE A 20 -72.14 16.13 -39.15
N GLU A 21 -71.21 15.87 -40.04
CA GLU A 21 -69.91 15.28 -39.73
C GLU A 21 -69.13 16.21 -38.82
N ASN A 22 -69.11 17.50 -39.04
CA ASN A 22 -68.41 18.47 -38.21
C ASN A 22 -68.97 18.58 -36.78
N LYS A 23 -70.28 18.42 -36.60
CA LYS A 23 -70.93 18.47 -35.31
C LYS A 23 -70.62 17.21 -34.48
N ASN A 24 -70.64 16.03 -35.11
CA ASN A 24 -70.30 14.77 -34.45
C ASN A 24 -68.81 14.67 -34.14
N THR A 25 -67.96 15.16 -35.05
CA THR A 25 -66.52 15.17 -34.81
C THR A 25 -66.12 16.08 -33.63
N ARG A 26 -66.73 17.26 -33.52
CA ARG A 26 -66.55 18.18 -32.38
C ARG A 26 -67.06 17.59 -31.05
N ALA A 27 -68.20 16.87 -31.09
CA ALA A 27 -68.74 16.20 -29.92
C ALA A 27 -67.78 15.04 -29.43
N ASN A 28 -67.28 14.25 -30.36
CA ASN A 28 -66.34 13.15 -30.05
C ASN A 28 -64.99 13.67 -29.55
N ILE A 29 -64.48 14.78 -30.10
CA ILE A 29 -63.23 15.42 -29.59
C ILE A 29 -63.45 15.96 -28.18
N ARG A 30 -64.60 16.66 -27.93
CA ARG A 30 -64.91 17.14 -26.56
C ARG A 30 -65.08 15.98 -25.56
N MET A 31 -65.66 14.87 -25.96
CA MET A 31 -65.82 13.69 -25.11
C MET A 31 -64.45 13.04 -24.82
N GLY A 32 -63.58 12.97 -25.84
CA GLY A 32 -62.20 12.47 -25.67
C GLY A 32 -61.38 13.36 -24.74
N ILE A 33 -61.48 14.68 -24.87
CA ILE A 33 -60.82 15.65 -24.00
C ILE A 33 -61.29 15.51 -22.53
N ASN A 34 -62.64 15.42 -22.35
CA ASN A 34 -63.21 15.24 -21.02
C ASN A 34 -62.80 13.89 -20.38
N LEU A 35 -62.74 12.82 -21.17
CA LEU A 35 -62.24 11.51 -20.68
C LEU A 35 -60.76 11.58 -20.29
N GLY A 36 -59.93 12.27 -21.07
CA GLY A 36 -58.53 12.52 -20.79
C GLY A 36 -58.33 13.31 -19.48
N ILE A 37 -59.12 14.36 -19.27
CA ILE A 37 -59.07 15.16 -18.03
C ILE A 37 -59.48 14.32 -16.82
N ILE A 38 -60.52 13.50 -16.94
CA ILE A 38 -60.98 12.61 -15.88
C ILE A 38 -59.87 11.61 -15.53
N LEU A 39 -59.16 11.06 -16.52
CA LEU A 39 -58.09 10.10 -16.34
C LEU A 39 -56.86 10.73 -15.64
N ILE A 40 -56.55 11.98 -16.00
CA ILE A 40 -55.48 12.73 -15.34
C ILE A 40 -55.85 13.04 -13.88
N ILE A 41 -57.09 13.45 -13.62
CA ILE A 41 -57.56 13.69 -12.25
C ILE A 41 -57.52 12.39 -11.43
N ALA A 42 -57.94 11.26 -12.00
CA ALA A 42 -57.86 9.96 -11.35
C ALA A 42 -56.43 9.57 -10.99
N LEU A 43 -55.47 9.80 -11.90
CA LEU A 43 -54.03 9.54 -11.64
C LEU A 43 -53.49 10.45 -10.54
N ILE A 44 -53.89 11.71 -10.49
CA ILE A 44 -53.49 12.62 -9.42
C ILE A 44 -54.07 12.17 -8.09
N VAL A 45 -55.33 11.77 -8.04
CA VAL A 45 -55.99 11.27 -6.82
C VAL A 45 -55.31 9.98 -6.32
N VAL A 46 -55.00 9.06 -7.23
CA VAL A 46 -54.23 7.83 -6.90
C VAL A 46 -52.85 8.18 -6.37
N GLY A 47 -52.14 9.13 -6.99
CA GLY A 47 -50.83 9.58 -6.53
C GLY A 47 -50.85 10.22 -5.15
N VAL A 48 -51.87 11.08 -4.89
CA VAL A 48 -52.05 11.68 -3.55
C VAL A 48 -52.40 10.63 -2.52
N PHE A 49 -53.29 9.69 -2.86
CA PHE A 49 -53.68 8.61 -1.98
C PHE A 49 -52.48 7.66 -1.67
N PHE A 50 -51.67 7.37 -2.67
CA PHE A 50 -50.45 6.57 -2.50
C PHE A 50 -49.42 7.27 -1.59
N ASN A 51 -49.23 8.58 -1.80
CA ASN A 51 -48.38 9.38 -0.89
C ASN A 51 -48.94 9.42 0.54
N PHE A 52 -50.27 9.50 0.69
CA PHE A 52 -50.93 9.48 1.99
C PHE A 52 -50.71 8.12 2.71
N ILE A 53 -50.84 7.00 1.99
CA ILE A 53 -50.57 5.66 2.52
C ILE A 53 -49.10 5.51 2.93
N ILE A 54 -48.19 5.96 2.06
CA ILE A 54 -46.76 5.91 2.39
C ILE A 54 -46.46 6.72 3.64
N LYS A 55 -46.99 7.93 3.72
CA LYS A 55 -46.77 8.79 4.89
C LYS A 55 -47.41 8.23 6.17
N TYR A 56 -48.59 7.63 6.05
CA TYR A 56 -49.32 7.05 7.20
C TYR A 56 -48.66 5.74 7.68
N LYS A 57 -48.21 4.88 6.76
CA LYS A 57 -47.68 3.58 7.09
C LYS A 57 -46.18 3.58 7.40
N TYR A 58 -45.43 4.50 6.79
CA TYR A 58 -43.98 4.55 6.86
C TYR A 58 -43.44 5.93 7.27
N GLY A 59 -44.33 6.88 7.65
CA GLY A 59 -43.94 8.24 8.02
C GLY A 59 -42.93 8.28 9.14
N ASP A 60 -43.18 7.52 10.18
CA ASP A 60 -42.30 7.44 11.37
C ASP A 60 -40.93 6.86 10.97
N VAL A 61 -40.90 5.82 10.15
CA VAL A 61 -39.64 5.19 9.67
C VAL A 61 -38.88 6.14 8.74
N ILE A 62 -39.60 6.86 7.89
CA ILE A 62 -38.97 7.84 6.98
C ILE A 62 -38.42 9.04 7.76
N GLU A 63 -39.11 9.46 8.81
CA GLU A 63 -38.68 10.55 9.67
C GLU A 63 -37.51 10.11 10.58
N GLU A 64 -37.53 8.88 11.07
CA GLU A 64 -36.42 8.27 11.81
C GLU A 64 -35.18 8.12 10.91
N VAL A 65 -35.31 7.64 9.67
CA VAL A 65 -34.22 7.56 8.69
C VAL A 65 -33.72 8.94 8.28
N LYS A 66 -34.59 9.95 8.15
CA LYS A 66 -34.18 11.34 7.89
C LYS A 66 -33.50 12.00 9.09
N ASN A 67 -33.94 11.65 10.28
CA ASN A 67 -33.39 12.16 11.55
C ASN A 67 -32.20 11.34 12.06
N THR A 68 -32.00 10.13 11.56
CA THR A 68 -30.70 9.45 11.64
C THR A 68 -29.75 10.32 10.84
N LYS A 69 -29.20 11.34 11.48
CA LYS A 69 -28.01 12.00 10.99
C LYS A 69 -26.99 10.87 10.88
N PHE A 70 -26.77 10.38 9.68
CA PHE A 70 -25.52 9.71 9.36
C PHE A 70 -24.46 10.72 9.81
N ASN A 71 -23.93 10.46 10.99
CA ASN A 71 -22.90 11.31 11.52
C ASN A 71 -21.72 11.09 10.57
N LYS A 72 -21.57 12.00 9.61
CA LYS A 72 -20.46 11.99 8.65
C LYS A 72 -19.10 11.84 9.37
N ASN A 73 -19.09 12.14 10.66
CA ASN A 73 -17.92 12.02 11.50
C ASN A 73 -17.65 10.58 12.02
N ASN A 74 -18.59 9.63 11.85
CA ASN A 74 -18.40 8.23 12.29
C ASN A 74 -18.18 7.25 11.13
N MET A 75 -18.39 7.67 9.90
CA MET A 75 -17.84 6.99 8.75
C MET A 75 -16.55 7.72 8.40
N ILE A 76 -15.47 7.37 9.09
CA ILE A 76 -14.12 7.76 8.69
C ILE A 76 -13.83 6.92 7.44
N ILE A 77 -14.36 7.35 6.31
CA ILE A 77 -13.64 7.17 5.06
C ILE A 77 -12.47 8.13 5.23
N SER A 78 -11.36 7.61 5.72
CA SER A 78 -10.14 8.40 5.81
C SER A 78 -9.87 8.92 4.40
N ASP A 79 -9.95 10.22 4.23
CA ASP A 79 -9.58 10.86 2.96
C ASP A 79 -8.05 10.76 2.88
N TYR A 80 -7.58 9.74 2.20
CA TYR A 80 -6.14 9.51 2.02
C TYR A 80 -5.50 10.48 1.00
N THR A 81 -6.24 11.42 0.45
CA THR A 81 -5.70 12.37 -0.55
C THR A 81 -4.52 13.18 0.00
N SER A 82 -4.62 13.64 1.25
CA SER A 82 -3.54 14.36 1.93
C SER A 82 -2.35 13.45 2.23
N VAL A 83 -2.62 12.22 2.68
CA VAL A 83 -1.61 11.18 2.94
C VAL A 83 -0.81 10.89 1.67
N VAL A 84 -1.51 10.63 0.57
CA VAL A 84 -0.88 10.37 -0.74
C VAL A 84 0.05 11.50 -1.13
N LYS A 85 -0.43 12.75 -1.05
CA LYS A 85 0.34 13.92 -1.46
C LYS A 85 1.64 14.08 -0.67
N GLU A 86 1.64 13.74 0.61
CA GLU A 86 2.85 13.81 1.43
C GLU A 86 3.75 12.59 1.22
N VAL A 87 3.19 11.38 1.29
CA VAL A 87 3.94 10.13 1.21
C VAL A 87 4.56 9.93 -0.18
N SER A 88 3.88 10.33 -1.27
CA SER A 88 4.42 10.21 -2.63
C SER A 88 5.76 10.91 -2.83
N LYS A 89 6.08 11.93 -2.03
CA LYS A 89 7.38 12.63 -2.08
C LYS A 89 8.53 11.75 -1.60
N SER A 90 8.23 10.78 -0.71
CA SER A 90 9.19 9.86 -0.13
C SER A 90 9.26 8.54 -0.89
N LEU A 91 8.39 8.32 -1.90
CA LEU A 91 8.44 7.13 -2.72
C LEU A 91 9.51 7.22 -3.79
N VAL A 92 10.15 6.09 -4.04
CA VAL A 92 11.07 5.89 -5.15
C VAL A 92 10.69 4.61 -5.89
N THR A 93 11.11 4.53 -7.15
CA THR A 93 11.07 3.29 -7.91
C THR A 93 12.49 2.76 -8.07
N ILE A 94 12.70 1.49 -7.75
CA ILE A 94 13.96 0.78 -7.89
C ILE A 94 13.87 -0.12 -9.11
N THR A 95 14.87 -0.09 -9.98
CA THR A 95 14.96 -0.92 -11.18
C THR A 95 16.35 -1.55 -11.29
N GLY A 96 16.41 -2.71 -11.94
CA GLY A 96 17.66 -3.34 -12.34
C GLY A 96 18.12 -2.89 -13.74
N ASP A 97 19.13 -3.60 -14.29
CA ASP A 97 19.68 -3.35 -15.64
C ASP A 97 18.68 -3.63 -16.76
N GLU A 98 17.68 -4.48 -16.52
CA GLU A 98 16.58 -4.74 -17.45
C GLU A 98 15.62 -3.55 -17.63
N GLY A 99 15.93 -2.43 -16.99
CA GLY A 99 15.19 -1.20 -17.06
C GLY A 99 13.89 -1.25 -16.24
N LYS A 100 12.87 -0.51 -16.72
CA LYS A 100 11.64 -0.27 -15.95
C LYS A 100 10.70 -1.46 -15.82
N THR A 101 10.95 -2.54 -16.55
CA THR A 101 10.01 -3.68 -16.65
C THR A 101 9.88 -4.47 -15.36
N ASN A 102 10.96 -4.54 -14.57
CA ASN A 102 10.98 -5.22 -13.26
C ASN A 102 11.23 -4.21 -12.15
N SER A 103 10.32 -3.26 -12.00
CA SER A 103 10.43 -2.19 -11.03
C SER A 103 9.81 -2.55 -9.68
N VAL A 104 10.36 -2.00 -8.62
CA VAL A 104 9.98 -2.24 -7.22
C VAL A 104 9.80 -0.90 -6.52
N THR A 105 8.82 -0.83 -5.63
CA THR A 105 8.65 0.35 -4.78
C THR A 105 9.67 0.37 -3.66
N GLY A 106 10.23 1.53 -3.38
CA GLY A 106 11.00 1.81 -2.18
C GLY A 106 10.50 3.08 -1.50
N VAL A 107 10.84 3.25 -0.24
CA VAL A 107 10.52 4.44 0.55
C VAL A 107 11.77 5.04 1.18
N VAL A 108 11.94 6.33 1.04
CA VAL A 108 13.05 7.08 1.64
C VAL A 108 12.80 7.26 3.14
N ILE A 109 13.71 6.77 3.97
CA ILE A 109 13.59 6.80 5.43
C ILE A 109 14.54 7.79 6.12
N THR A 110 15.54 8.31 5.40
CA THR A 110 16.43 9.35 5.92
C THR A 110 16.70 10.45 4.89
N GLU A 111 16.92 11.66 5.35
CA GLU A 111 17.33 12.79 4.49
C GLU A 111 18.70 12.59 3.85
N THR A 112 19.48 11.63 4.33
CA THR A 112 20.76 11.26 3.75
C THR A 112 20.66 10.30 2.57
N GLY A 113 19.43 9.85 2.21
CA GLY A 113 19.18 8.97 1.06
C GLY A 113 19.32 7.49 1.38
N VAL A 114 18.85 7.07 2.56
CA VAL A 114 18.62 5.65 2.85
C VAL A 114 17.19 5.30 2.46
N ILE A 115 17.06 4.23 1.68
CA ILE A 115 15.80 3.75 1.11
C ILE A 115 15.53 2.35 1.65
N LEU A 116 14.31 2.10 2.06
CA LEU A 116 13.81 0.82 2.53
C LEU A 116 12.96 0.17 1.44
N THR A 117 13.14 -1.12 1.23
CA THR A 117 12.36 -1.94 0.28
C THR A 117 12.40 -3.41 0.66
N ASN A 118 11.79 -4.30 -0.14
CA ASN A 118 11.85 -5.74 0.05
C ASN A 118 13.10 -6.35 -0.60
N TYR A 119 13.81 -7.21 0.14
CA TYR A 119 15.00 -7.89 -0.37
C TYR A 119 14.67 -8.89 -1.48
N SER A 120 13.61 -9.69 -1.32
CA SER A 120 13.18 -10.68 -2.31
C SER A 120 12.96 -10.10 -3.71
N ARG A 121 12.64 -8.80 -3.78
CA ARG A 121 12.35 -8.11 -5.04
C ARG A 121 13.58 -7.55 -5.74
N ILE A 122 14.69 -7.39 -5.02
CA ILE A 122 15.93 -6.79 -5.57
C ILE A 122 17.10 -7.75 -5.59
N LYS A 123 17.01 -8.92 -4.94
CA LYS A 123 18.13 -9.86 -4.75
C LYS A 123 18.78 -10.33 -6.05
N ASP A 124 18.02 -10.40 -7.13
CA ASP A 124 18.47 -10.86 -8.44
C ASP A 124 18.87 -9.68 -9.37
N MET A 125 18.85 -8.44 -8.87
CA MET A 125 19.28 -7.25 -9.61
C MET A 125 20.78 -7.07 -9.44
N GLU A 126 21.54 -7.08 -10.54
CA GLU A 126 22.99 -6.90 -10.51
C GLU A 126 23.37 -5.45 -10.17
N HIS A 127 22.62 -4.47 -10.71
CA HIS A 127 22.72 -3.07 -10.37
C HIS A 127 21.36 -2.55 -9.89
N LEU A 128 21.40 -1.61 -8.95
CA LEU A 128 20.20 -0.98 -8.41
C LEU A 128 20.13 0.46 -8.89
N ASN A 129 19.14 0.76 -9.71
CA ASN A 129 18.87 2.12 -10.21
C ASN A 129 17.66 2.68 -9.48
N VAL A 130 17.83 3.80 -8.78
CA VAL A 130 16.79 4.45 -7.99
C VAL A 130 16.27 5.67 -8.71
N ILE A 131 14.97 5.76 -8.91
CA ILE A 131 14.28 6.87 -9.58
C ILE A 131 13.47 7.63 -8.54
N PHE A 132 13.83 8.88 -8.29
CA PHE A 132 13.08 9.79 -7.44
C PHE A 132 11.96 10.45 -8.25
N HIS A 133 10.75 10.51 -7.65
CA HIS A 133 9.58 11.01 -8.37
C HIS A 133 9.44 12.54 -8.38
N ASN A 134 10.21 13.20 -7.55
CA ASN A 134 10.19 14.67 -7.41
C ASN A 134 11.19 15.38 -8.31
N ASP A 135 11.96 14.62 -9.08
CA ASP A 135 13.07 15.18 -9.83
C ASP A 135 13.17 14.56 -11.24
N GLU A 136 13.54 15.40 -12.21
CA GLU A 136 13.76 15.01 -13.60
C GLU A 136 15.21 14.50 -13.86
N GLN A 137 16.05 14.39 -12.83
CA GLN A 137 17.46 14.02 -12.96
C GLN A 137 17.73 12.59 -13.42
N GLY A 138 16.67 11.77 -13.53
CA GLY A 138 16.80 10.39 -13.96
C GLY A 138 17.14 9.41 -12.82
N ALA A 139 17.66 8.23 -13.19
CA ALA A 139 18.02 7.20 -12.23
C ALA A 139 19.37 7.47 -11.56
N VAL A 140 19.46 7.15 -10.27
CA VAL A 140 20.68 7.28 -9.46
C VAL A 140 21.13 5.89 -9.02
N ASP A 141 22.43 5.63 -9.03
CA ASP A 141 23.00 4.37 -8.57
C ASP A 141 22.75 4.15 -7.06
N GLY A 142 22.17 3.01 -6.73
CA GLY A 142 21.85 2.57 -5.38
C GLY A 142 22.81 1.46 -4.93
N LYS A 143 23.23 1.50 -3.67
CA LYS A 143 24.06 0.47 -3.06
C LYS A 143 23.30 -0.22 -1.95
N LEU A 144 23.20 -1.53 -2.04
CA LEU A 144 22.67 -2.35 -0.94
C LEU A 144 23.62 -2.22 0.26
N VAL A 145 23.13 -1.74 1.39
CA VAL A 145 23.93 -1.56 2.61
C VAL A 145 23.56 -2.55 3.70
N LEU A 146 22.32 -3.01 3.68
CA LEU A 146 21.81 -4.03 4.59
C LEU A 146 20.78 -4.89 3.90
N LYS A 147 20.74 -6.18 4.23
CA LYS A 147 19.65 -7.09 3.87
C LYS A 147 19.25 -7.95 5.06
N ASP A 148 17.99 -8.27 5.10
CA ASP A 148 17.42 -9.28 5.97
C ASP A 148 16.52 -10.18 5.12
N GLU A 149 16.94 -11.42 4.91
CA GLU A 149 16.25 -12.36 4.03
C GLU A 149 14.99 -12.92 4.68
N GLU A 150 14.99 -12.98 5.99
CA GLU A 150 13.89 -13.54 6.73
C GLU A 150 12.70 -12.60 6.81
N PHE A 151 12.97 -11.35 7.16
CA PHE A 151 11.97 -10.29 7.18
C PHE A 151 11.76 -9.61 5.84
N ASP A 152 12.43 -10.12 4.79
CA ASP A 152 12.29 -9.57 3.44
C ASP A 152 12.61 -8.06 3.38
N LEU A 153 13.60 -7.59 4.13
CA LEU A 153 14.00 -6.18 4.17
C LEU A 153 15.32 -5.93 3.47
N ALA A 154 15.43 -4.78 2.82
CA ALA A 154 16.67 -4.27 2.28
C ALA A 154 16.79 -2.77 2.49
N LEU A 155 17.98 -2.30 2.90
CA LEU A 155 18.35 -0.90 2.91
C LEU A 155 19.29 -0.60 1.74
N ILE A 156 18.92 0.40 0.96
CA ILE A 156 19.69 0.89 -0.17
C ILE A 156 20.15 2.31 0.14
N LYS A 157 21.42 2.60 -0.07
CA LYS A 157 22.00 3.93 0.05
C LYS A 157 22.23 4.54 -1.33
N VAL A 158 21.79 5.77 -1.50
CA VAL A 158 22.08 6.57 -2.70
C VAL A 158 22.90 7.81 -2.34
N ASP A 159 23.73 8.26 -3.26
CA ASP A 159 24.37 9.59 -3.21
C ASP A 159 23.60 10.52 -4.16
N TYR A 160 22.50 11.06 -3.66
CA TYR A 160 21.62 11.93 -4.43
C TYR A 160 21.76 13.37 -3.96
N LYS A 161 21.91 14.29 -4.92
CA LYS A 161 22.14 15.72 -4.62
C LYS A 161 20.91 16.60 -4.77
N GLY A 162 19.77 16.01 -5.12
CA GLY A 162 18.50 16.69 -5.19
C GLY A 162 17.79 16.74 -3.81
N ASN A 163 16.54 17.17 -3.83
CA ASN A 163 15.73 17.24 -2.62
C ASN A 163 15.28 15.82 -2.19
N ILE A 164 15.72 15.39 -1.03
CA ILE A 164 15.31 14.11 -0.41
C ILE A 164 14.23 14.40 0.64
N PHE A 165 13.10 13.70 0.51
CA PHE A 165 12.01 13.77 1.46
C PHE A 165 11.91 12.43 2.18
N ALA A 166 12.40 12.38 3.41
CA ALA A 166 12.23 11.22 4.27
C ALA A 166 10.79 11.12 4.78
N ILE A 167 10.25 9.91 4.78
CA ILE A 167 8.95 9.65 5.37
C ILE A 167 9.02 9.81 6.89
N LYS A 168 7.94 10.29 7.50
CA LYS A 168 7.84 10.34 8.96
C LYS A 168 7.51 8.95 9.49
N LEU A 169 8.14 8.56 10.58
CA LEU A 169 7.84 7.32 11.30
C LEU A 169 6.67 7.54 12.24
N ALA A 170 5.79 6.56 12.36
CA ALA A 170 4.75 6.54 13.37
C ALA A 170 5.36 6.24 14.75
N ASP A 171 4.69 6.70 15.80
CA ASP A 171 4.98 6.27 17.16
C ASP A 171 4.57 4.81 17.33
N GLU A 172 5.46 3.96 17.81
CA GLU A 172 5.25 2.52 17.99
C GLU A 172 4.02 2.20 18.82
N ASP A 173 3.78 2.97 19.89
CA ASP A 173 2.65 2.79 20.79
C ASP A 173 1.31 3.21 20.15
N SER A 174 1.36 3.92 19.01
CA SER A 174 0.17 4.38 18.29
C SER A 174 -0.41 3.34 17.32
N VAL A 175 0.29 2.24 17.06
CA VAL A 175 -0.12 1.21 16.09
C VAL A 175 -1.04 0.19 16.76
N MET A 176 -2.29 0.07 16.29
CA MET A 176 -3.32 -0.79 16.90
C MET A 176 -4.12 -1.55 15.86
N GLU A 177 -4.65 -2.73 16.26
CA GLU A 177 -5.64 -3.44 15.47
C GLU A 177 -6.90 -2.60 15.23
N GLY A 178 -7.46 -2.72 14.03
CA GLY A 178 -8.60 -1.90 13.60
C GLY A 178 -8.22 -0.51 13.09
N GLN A 179 -6.97 -0.09 13.23
CA GLN A 179 -6.49 1.18 12.69
C GLN A 179 -6.58 1.21 11.17
N GLY A 180 -7.10 2.32 10.63
CA GLY A 180 -7.12 2.58 9.19
C GLY A 180 -5.72 2.83 8.66
N ILE A 181 -5.40 2.20 7.53
CA ILE A 181 -4.11 2.29 6.86
C ILE A 181 -4.27 2.52 5.36
N ALA A 182 -3.20 2.99 4.72
CA ALA A 182 -3.04 2.96 3.28
C ALA A 182 -1.70 2.31 2.93
N VAL A 183 -1.71 1.40 1.96
CA VAL A 183 -0.50 0.86 1.33
C VAL A 183 -0.28 1.61 0.03
N LEU A 184 0.90 2.19 -0.11
CA LEU A 184 1.25 2.95 -1.31
C LEU A 184 2.32 2.20 -2.10
N GLY A 185 2.26 2.36 -3.43
CA GLY A 185 3.24 1.79 -4.32
C GLY A 185 3.52 2.71 -5.50
N SER A 186 4.70 2.60 -6.06
CA SER A 186 5.11 3.30 -7.26
C SER A 186 6.07 2.45 -8.08
N VAL A 187 5.57 1.97 -9.19
CA VAL A 187 6.28 1.11 -10.13
C VAL A 187 6.11 1.61 -11.57
N TYR A 188 6.84 1.02 -12.49
CA TYR A 188 6.62 1.26 -13.92
C TYR A 188 5.88 0.08 -14.56
N SER A 189 4.95 0.38 -15.47
CA SER A 189 4.35 -0.56 -16.41
C SER A 189 4.74 -0.10 -17.82
N GLY A 190 5.77 -0.72 -18.38
CA GLY A 190 6.48 -0.16 -19.54
C GLY A 190 7.12 1.18 -19.21
N ASP A 191 6.81 2.21 -19.99
CA ASP A 191 7.31 3.58 -19.74
C ASP A 191 6.40 4.43 -18.85
N GLN A 192 5.24 3.91 -18.46
CA GLN A 192 4.30 4.65 -17.64
C GLN A 192 4.53 4.35 -16.15
N LYS A 193 4.67 5.40 -15.36
CA LYS A 193 4.64 5.32 -13.91
C LYS A 193 3.24 4.99 -13.45
N VAL A 194 3.13 3.99 -12.60
CA VAL A 194 1.86 3.56 -11.96
C VAL A 194 2.00 3.75 -10.46
N GLU A 195 1.19 4.62 -9.91
CA GLU A 195 1.04 4.78 -8.46
C GLU A 195 -0.19 4.00 -8.00
N SER A 196 -0.03 3.19 -6.97
CA SER A 196 -1.12 2.44 -6.34
C SER A 196 -1.34 2.91 -4.92
N ILE A 197 -2.61 3.05 -4.54
CA ILE A 197 -3.01 3.40 -3.19
C ILE A 197 -4.14 2.47 -2.80
N ILE A 198 -3.89 1.65 -1.80
CA ILE A 198 -4.84 0.63 -1.38
C ILE A 198 -5.15 0.85 0.11
N PRO A 199 -6.36 1.34 0.44
CA PRO A 199 -6.77 1.50 1.82
C PRO A 199 -7.13 0.15 2.45
N GLY A 200 -6.96 0.06 3.76
CA GLY A 200 -7.31 -1.11 4.54
C GLY A 200 -7.28 -0.82 6.03
N ILE A 201 -7.23 -1.87 6.81
CA ILE A 201 -7.07 -1.82 8.27
C ILE A 201 -6.00 -2.83 8.70
N ILE A 202 -5.40 -2.60 9.86
CA ILE A 202 -4.63 -3.61 10.58
C ILE A 202 -5.62 -4.60 11.16
N THR A 203 -5.52 -5.87 10.77
CA THR A 203 -6.42 -6.92 11.25
C THR A 203 -5.83 -7.70 12.43
N ALA A 204 -4.50 -7.79 12.50
CA ALA A 204 -3.79 -8.34 13.65
C ALA A 204 -2.33 -7.84 13.68
N ARG A 205 -1.72 -7.90 14.86
CA ARG A 205 -0.29 -7.68 15.08
C ARG A 205 0.30 -8.93 15.73
N TYR A 206 1.36 -9.45 15.14
CA TYR A 206 2.06 -10.61 15.66
C TYR A 206 3.42 -10.16 16.19
N SER A 207 3.52 -9.99 17.51
CA SER A 207 4.77 -9.59 18.19
C SER A 207 5.62 -10.76 18.68
N LYS A 208 5.11 -11.98 18.61
CA LYS A 208 5.80 -13.25 18.81
C LYS A 208 5.00 -14.36 18.15
N SER A 209 5.65 -15.20 17.38
CA SER A 209 5.04 -16.45 16.96
C SER A 209 5.31 -17.51 18.02
N GLU A 210 4.28 -17.90 18.79
CA GLU A 210 4.36 -19.05 19.73
C GLU A 210 4.66 -20.38 19.02
N ASN A 211 4.68 -20.40 17.68
CA ASN A 211 4.84 -21.59 16.86
C ASN A 211 6.07 -21.56 15.91
N TYR A 212 6.87 -20.49 15.90
CA TYR A 212 8.10 -20.41 15.12
C TYR A 212 9.28 -20.24 16.06
N ASP A 213 9.93 -21.35 16.33
CA ASP A 213 10.89 -21.59 17.42
C ASP A 213 12.19 -20.78 17.34
N THR A 214 12.37 -19.80 16.43
CA THR A 214 13.70 -19.23 16.27
C THR A 214 13.84 -17.75 15.94
N LEU A 215 12.79 -16.98 15.55
CA LEU A 215 13.09 -15.74 14.84
C LEU A 215 12.24 -14.50 15.18
N ALA A 216 11.31 -14.56 16.10
CA ALA A 216 10.31 -13.53 16.29
C ALA A 216 10.52 -12.65 17.53
N GLU A 217 11.70 -12.57 18.10
CA GLU A 217 11.87 -11.69 19.28
C GLU A 217 11.89 -10.20 18.92
N GLU A 218 12.14 -9.84 17.66
CA GLU A 218 12.45 -8.45 17.30
C GLU A 218 11.66 -7.85 16.13
N CYS A 219 10.98 -8.64 15.30
CA CYS A 219 10.13 -8.08 14.24
C CYS A 219 8.68 -8.51 14.41
N SER A 220 7.81 -7.53 14.47
CA SER A 220 6.37 -7.75 14.45
C SER A 220 5.87 -7.82 13.01
N LEU A 221 5.01 -8.79 12.72
CA LEU A 221 4.28 -8.84 11.45
C LEU A 221 2.94 -8.14 11.61
N LEU A 222 2.62 -7.30 10.63
CA LEU A 222 1.31 -6.69 10.49
C LEU A 222 0.47 -7.55 9.55
N GLN A 223 -0.64 -8.08 10.05
CA GLN A 223 -1.68 -8.62 9.20
C GLN A 223 -2.61 -7.47 8.79
N ILE A 224 -2.87 -7.34 7.50
CA ILE A 224 -3.66 -6.24 6.97
C ILE A 224 -4.72 -6.73 5.98
N SER A 225 -5.79 -5.94 5.81
CA SER A 225 -6.82 -6.20 4.81
C SER A 225 -6.51 -5.59 3.44
N ALA A 226 -5.52 -4.71 3.35
CA ALA A 226 -5.10 -4.09 2.09
C ALA A 226 -4.32 -5.09 1.23
N PRO A 227 -4.74 -5.38 0.00
CA PRO A 227 -4.02 -6.28 -0.90
C PRO A 227 -2.59 -5.86 -1.18
N ILE A 228 -1.64 -6.79 -0.96
CA ILE A 228 -0.25 -6.64 -1.37
C ILE A 228 -0.05 -7.40 -2.68
N ASN A 229 0.56 -6.73 -3.65
CA ASN A 229 0.84 -7.25 -4.98
C ASN A 229 2.11 -6.62 -5.57
N LEU A 230 2.45 -6.95 -6.82
CA LEU A 230 3.66 -6.44 -7.48
C LEU A 230 3.72 -4.91 -7.60
N SER A 231 2.59 -4.21 -7.54
CA SER A 231 2.58 -2.74 -7.66
C SER A 231 2.87 -2.00 -6.36
N ASN A 232 2.79 -2.66 -5.20
CA ASN A 232 2.93 -2.01 -3.90
C ASN A 232 3.81 -2.77 -2.90
N THR A 233 4.33 -3.96 -3.24
CA THR A 233 5.34 -4.63 -2.41
C THR A 233 6.61 -3.78 -2.31
N GLY A 234 7.21 -3.70 -1.14
CA GLY A 234 8.30 -2.77 -0.82
C GLY A 234 7.84 -1.33 -0.56
N GLY A 235 6.56 -1.05 -0.74
CA GLY A 235 5.97 0.23 -0.45
C GLY A 235 5.52 0.39 0.99
N PRO A 236 5.36 1.64 1.46
CA PRO A 236 5.01 1.93 2.84
C PRO A 236 3.56 1.58 3.15
N ILE A 237 3.36 1.05 4.35
CA ILE A 237 2.06 0.99 5.03
C ILE A 237 2.02 2.22 5.94
N CYS A 238 1.08 3.13 5.67
CA CYS A 238 0.97 4.39 6.40
C CYS A 238 -0.33 4.48 7.18
N ASN A 239 -0.30 5.18 8.31
CA ASN A 239 -1.50 5.58 9.04
C ASN A 239 -2.22 6.77 8.35
N SER A 240 -3.32 7.24 8.93
CA SER A 240 -4.10 8.38 8.42
C SER A 240 -3.36 9.72 8.43
N ASN A 241 -2.24 9.83 9.14
CA ASN A 241 -1.38 11.01 9.16
C ASN A 241 -0.29 10.97 8.08
N GLY A 242 -0.14 9.85 7.35
CA GLY A 242 0.94 9.64 6.40
C GLY A 242 2.25 9.19 7.05
N GLU A 243 2.20 8.73 8.29
CA GLU A 243 3.36 8.22 9.01
C GLU A 243 3.54 6.73 8.73
N LEU A 244 4.78 6.32 8.53
CA LEU A 244 5.18 4.95 8.23
C LEU A 244 5.00 4.05 9.46
N ILE A 245 4.23 2.99 9.30
CA ILE A 245 4.04 1.96 10.34
C ILE A 245 4.60 0.60 9.93
N GLY A 246 4.86 0.40 8.65
CA GLY A 246 5.39 -0.86 8.14
C GLY A 246 5.66 -0.83 6.65
N ILE A 247 6.18 -1.95 6.13
CA ILE A 247 6.42 -2.18 4.71
C ILE A 247 5.62 -3.41 4.27
N GLY A 248 4.86 -3.26 3.17
CA GLY A 248 4.16 -4.39 2.56
C GLY A 248 5.11 -5.41 1.96
N SER A 249 4.91 -6.71 2.22
CA SER A 249 5.71 -7.78 1.63
C SER A 249 4.84 -8.81 0.93
N LEU A 250 5.04 -8.94 -0.38
CA LEU A 250 4.40 -9.99 -1.16
C LEU A 250 4.98 -11.37 -0.78
N TYR A 251 6.29 -11.45 -0.54
CA TYR A 251 6.96 -12.68 -0.12
C TYR A 251 6.37 -13.24 1.19
N LEU A 252 6.20 -12.41 2.21
CA LEU A 252 5.59 -12.83 3.47
C LEU A 252 4.10 -13.15 3.29
N THR A 253 3.42 -12.42 2.42
CA THR A 253 2.02 -12.69 2.07
C THR A 253 1.88 -14.06 1.40
N GLU A 254 2.76 -14.42 0.48
CA GLU A 254 2.78 -15.75 -0.16
C GLU A 254 3.18 -16.87 0.81
N LYS A 255 4.09 -16.57 1.76
CA LYS A 255 4.60 -17.52 2.75
C LYS A 255 3.59 -17.84 3.85
N PHE A 256 2.88 -16.83 4.36
CA PHE A 256 2.02 -16.95 5.55
C PHE A 256 0.55 -16.62 5.29
N GLY A 257 0.24 -15.98 4.17
CA GLY A 257 -1.09 -15.50 3.85
C GLY A 257 -2.04 -16.62 3.44
N SER A 258 -3.31 -16.26 3.45
CA SER A 258 -4.41 -17.02 2.86
C SER A 258 -5.28 -16.05 2.08
N GLU A 259 -6.34 -16.53 1.45
CA GLU A 259 -7.23 -15.67 0.67
C GLU A 259 -7.76 -14.50 1.50
N GLY A 260 -7.48 -13.28 1.06
CA GLY A 260 -7.88 -12.03 1.73
C GLY A 260 -7.01 -11.61 2.93
N ILE A 261 -5.91 -12.31 3.20
CA ILE A 261 -4.97 -12.01 4.28
C ILE A 261 -3.62 -11.61 3.67
N TYR A 262 -3.14 -10.43 4.03
CA TYR A 262 -1.89 -9.87 3.53
C TYR A 262 -0.99 -9.48 4.70
N TYR A 263 0.32 -9.48 4.46
CA TYR A 263 1.30 -9.21 5.49
C TYR A 263 2.23 -8.06 5.13
N GLY A 264 2.55 -7.30 6.16
CA GLY A 264 3.65 -6.33 6.15
C GLY A 264 4.54 -6.53 7.36
N ILE A 265 5.69 -5.91 7.31
CA ILE A 265 6.67 -5.90 8.38
C ILE A 265 6.45 -4.62 9.17
N GLU A 266 6.18 -4.74 10.45
CA GLU A 266 6.11 -3.59 11.36
C GLU A 266 7.50 -3.04 11.61
N LEU A 267 7.65 -1.72 11.55
CA LEU A 267 8.95 -1.08 11.72
C LEU A 267 9.23 -0.68 13.16
N LYS A 268 8.79 -1.49 14.10
CA LYS A 268 8.99 -1.27 15.53
C LYS A 268 10.45 -0.96 15.90
N ASN A 269 11.39 -1.48 15.12
CA ASN A 269 12.81 -1.34 15.36
C ASN A 269 13.57 -0.67 14.20
N LEU A 270 12.89 0.10 13.33
CA LEU A 270 13.58 0.71 12.19
C LEU A 270 14.73 1.63 12.63
N GLU A 271 14.54 2.43 13.68
CA GLU A 271 15.61 3.25 14.23
C GLU A 271 16.77 2.36 14.74
N ASN A 272 16.45 1.24 15.38
CA ASN A 272 17.44 0.27 15.83
C ASN A 272 18.17 -0.36 14.64
N ILE A 273 17.46 -0.74 13.58
CA ILE A 273 18.07 -1.30 12.35
C ILE A 273 18.98 -0.28 11.67
N ILE A 274 18.57 0.98 11.57
CA ILE A 274 19.39 2.06 11.01
C ILE A 274 20.63 2.28 11.88
N ASN A 275 20.44 2.44 13.19
CA ASN A 275 21.51 2.65 14.14
C ASN A 275 22.48 1.45 14.16
N SER A 276 21.94 0.24 14.08
CA SER A 276 22.73 -1.01 14.01
C SER A 276 23.62 -1.03 12.78
N THR A 277 23.09 -0.62 11.64
CA THR A 277 23.88 -0.53 10.40
C THR A 277 25.05 0.46 10.55
N VAL A 278 24.81 1.58 11.22
CA VAL A 278 25.85 2.59 11.50
C VAL A 278 26.90 2.01 12.45
N ILE A 279 26.48 1.36 13.53
CA ILE A 279 27.38 0.79 14.56
C ILE A 279 28.25 -0.33 13.95
N ILE A 280 27.66 -1.27 13.21
CA ILE A 280 28.39 -2.34 12.51
C ILE A 280 29.44 -1.76 11.57
N LYS A 281 29.09 -0.70 10.83
CA LYS A 281 30.00 -0.02 9.92
C LYS A 281 31.11 0.74 10.65
N GLU A 282 30.82 1.39 11.75
CA GLU A 282 31.80 2.19 12.50
C GLU A 282 32.70 1.32 13.36
N VAL A 283 32.15 0.31 14.03
CA VAL A 283 32.91 -0.55 14.96
C VAL A 283 33.65 -1.65 14.24
N LEU A 284 32.96 -2.40 13.35
CA LEU A 284 33.57 -3.54 12.65
C LEU A 284 34.19 -3.13 11.30
N GLY A 285 33.73 -2.04 10.72
CA GLY A 285 34.15 -1.63 9.38
C GLY A 285 33.47 -2.42 8.26
N ILE A 286 32.39 -3.15 8.56
CA ILE A 286 31.57 -3.85 7.56
C ILE A 286 30.65 -2.84 6.92
N THR A 287 30.74 -2.69 5.59
CA THR A 287 29.96 -1.69 4.85
C THR A 287 28.76 -2.27 4.11
N GLU A 288 28.74 -3.59 3.95
CA GLU A 288 27.64 -4.34 3.35
C GLU A 288 27.59 -5.72 4.02
N GLY A 289 26.40 -6.14 4.42
CA GLY A 289 26.19 -7.42 5.09
C GLY A 289 24.70 -7.66 5.37
N GLY A 290 24.42 -8.74 6.06
CA GLY A 290 23.06 -9.07 6.47
C GLY A 290 22.93 -10.42 7.13
N ILE A 291 21.80 -10.65 7.79
CA ILE A 291 21.49 -11.94 8.38
C ILE A 291 21.21 -12.95 7.27
N LEU A 292 21.86 -14.09 7.37
CA LEU A 292 21.61 -15.28 6.55
C LEU A 292 21.05 -16.39 7.42
N MET A 293 20.06 -17.07 6.87
CA MET A 293 19.54 -18.31 7.42
C MET A 293 19.69 -19.40 6.34
N ASP A 294 20.57 -20.36 6.58
CA ASP A 294 20.67 -21.57 5.77
C ASP A 294 19.81 -22.67 6.41
N ILE A 295 18.61 -22.86 5.87
CA ILE A 295 17.65 -23.84 6.37
C ILE A 295 18.15 -25.28 6.15
N GLU A 296 18.88 -25.54 5.07
CA GLU A 296 19.37 -26.90 4.74
C GLU A 296 20.47 -27.34 5.72
N HIS A 297 21.32 -26.42 6.15
CA HIS A 297 22.46 -26.71 7.04
C HIS A 297 22.24 -26.23 8.49
N GLN A 298 21.06 -25.69 8.81
CA GLN A 298 20.74 -25.12 10.14
C GLN A 298 21.79 -24.09 10.61
N GLN A 299 22.34 -23.32 9.70
CA GLN A 299 23.35 -22.31 10.01
C GLN A 299 22.72 -20.92 9.94
N HIS A 300 22.92 -20.16 11.00
CA HIS A 300 22.55 -18.76 11.11
C HIS A 300 23.81 -17.94 11.25
N GLY A 301 23.79 -16.70 10.78
CA GLY A 301 24.89 -15.80 11.01
C GLY A 301 24.79 -14.53 10.20
N PHE A 302 25.71 -13.62 10.45
CA PHE A 302 25.82 -12.38 9.71
C PHE A 302 26.79 -12.54 8.54
N TYR A 303 26.28 -12.51 7.32
CA TYR A 303 27.06 -12.52 6.08
C TYR A 303 27.78 -11.20 5.89
N VAL A 304 29.05 -11.26 5.59
CA VAL A 304 29.92 -10.12 5.31
C VAL A 304 30.03 -9.93 3.80
N GLY A 305 29.37 -8.90 3.26
CA GLY A 305 29.42 -8.57 1.83
C GLY A 305 30.65 -7.74 1.48
N GLN A 306 30.81 -6.59 2.12
CA GLN A 306 31.94 -5.68 1.89
C GLN A 306 32.49 -5.15 3.22
N LEU A 307 33.81 -4.84 3.20
CA LEU A 307 34.54 -4.31 4.36
C LEU A 307 35.42 -3.13 3.94
N LYS A 308 35.61 -2.21 4.88
CA LYS A 308 36.68 -1.20 4.78
C LYS A 308 38.03 -1.87 5.00
N LYS A 309 39.01 -1.61 4.12
CA LYS A 309 40.38 -2.16 4.24
C LYS A 309 41.11 -1.73 5.52
N ASP A 310 40.70 -0.62 6.12
CA ASP A 310 41.19 -0.11 7.38
C ASP A 310 40.30 -0.46 8.59
N GLY A 311 39.16 -1.16 8.34
CA GLY A 311 38.20 -1.58 9.36
C GLY A 311 38.74 -2.67 10.29
N ASN A 312 38.20 -2.78 11.49
CA ASN A 312 38.66 -3.75 12.51
C ASN A 312 38.47 -5.19 12.02
N ALA A 313 37.29 -5.53 11.47
CA ALA A 313 37.04 -6.88 10.98
C ALA A 313 38.04 -7.30 9.86
N TYR A 314 38.36 -6.37 8.94
CA TYR A 314 39.35 -6.65 7.90
C TYR A 314 40.76 -6.91 8.48
N LYS A 315 41.19 -6.10 9.44
CA LYS A 315 42.49 -6.23 10.11
C LYS A 315 42.61 -7.53 10.89
N SER A 316 41.52 -7.99 11.47
CA SER A 316 41.42 -9.28 12.19
C SER A 316 41.35 -10.50 11.26
N GLY A 317 41.28 -10.30 9.93
CA GLY A 317 41.29 -11.36 8.93
C GLY A 317 39.92 -11.82 8.43
N ILE A 318 38.84 -11.13 8.81
CA ILE A 318 37.51 -11.34 8.20
C ILE A 318 37.53 -10.84 6.76
N LYS A 319 36.93 -11.59 5.85
CA LYS A 319 36.90 -11.31 4.41
C LYS A 319 35.48 -11.22 3.91
N PRO A 320 35.26 -10.59 2.74
CA PRO A 320 34.00 -10.76 2.02
C PRO A 320 33.64 -12.24 1.86
N THR A 321 32.37 -12.56 1.88
CA THR A 321 31.79 -13.92 1.85
C THR A 321 31.93 -14.73 3.14
N ASN A 322 32.59 -14.21 4.18
CA ASN A 322 32.58 -14.86 5.49
C ASN A 322 31.22 -14.68 6.18
N ILE A 323 30.89 -15.60 7.08
CA ILE A 323 29.69 -15.53 7.91
C ILE A 323 30.11 -15.50 9.37
N ILE A 324 29.74 -14.46 10.10
CA ILE A 324 29.93 -14.34 11.52
C ILE A 324 28.83 -15.13 12.21
N LEU A 325 29.19 -16.26 12.84
CA LEU A 325 28.24 -17.18 13.47
C LEU A 325 27.95 -16.79 14.92
N SER A 326 28.94 -16.27 15.63
CA SER A 326 28.78 -15.77 16.99
C SER A 326 29.76 -14.64 17.30
N ILE A 327 29.37 -13.77 18.23
CA ILE A 327 30.19 -12.70 18.78
C ILE A 327 30.18 -12.86 20.31
N GLU A 328 31.33 -12.83 20.95
CA GLU A 328 31.47 -13.03 22.42
C GLU A 328 30.81 -14.33 22.93
N GLY A 329 30.74 -15.34 22.07
CA GLY A 329 30.10 -16.61 22.40
C GLY A 329 28.60 -16.64 22.25
N VAL A 330 27.96 -15.50 21.94
CA VAL A 330 26.53 -15.38 21.63
C VAL A 330 26.33 -15.63 20.15
N ASN A 331 25.45 -16.56 19.78
CA ASN A 331 25.12 -16.82 18.38
C ASN A 331 24.41 -15.61 17.79
N VAL A 332 24.68 -15.33 16.52
CA VAL A 332 24.11 -14.20 15.79
C VAL A 332 22.89 -14.67 15.00
N TYR A 333 21.72 -14.26 15.44
CA TYR A 333 20.45 -14.51 14.76
C TYR A 333 19.82 -13.23 14.21
N SER A 334 20.17 -12.07 14.78
CA SER A 334 19.63 -10.78 14.38
C SER A 334 20.71 -9.70 14.35
N ILE A 335 20.38 -8.59 13.68
CA ILE A 335 21.26 -7.41 13.63
C ILE A 335 21.29 -6.72 14.99
N ASN A 336 20.19 -6.74 15.73
CA ASN A 336 20.09 -6.13 17.05
C ASN A 336 20.99 -6.82 18.07
N GLU A 337 21.06 -8.16 18.06
CA GLU A 337 22.02 -8.89 18.93
C GLU A 337 23.46 -8.45 18.68
N ILE A 338 23.86 -8.30 17.41
CA ILE A 338 25.19 -7.78 17.10
C ILE A 338 25.38 -6.40 17.74
N THR A 339 24.39 -5.55 17.61
CA THR A 339 24.46 -4.16 18.06
C THR A 339 24.47 -4.06 19.58
N GLU A 340 23.67 -4.86 20.28
CA GLU A 340 23.67 -4.94 21.73
C GLU A 340 25.04 -5.36 22.27
N ILE A 341 25.63 -6.39 21.65
CA ILE A 341 26.96 -6.84 22.01
C ILE A 341 28.00 -5.74 21.77
N LEU A 342 27.97 -5.11 20.59
CA LEU A 342 28.92 -4.04 20.27
C LEU A 342 28.75 -2.80 21.15
N ASN A 343 27.52 -2.43 21.52
CA ASN A 343 27.24 -1.32 22.43
C ASN A 343 27.66 -1.60 23.87
N SER A 344 27.71 -2.87 24.28
CA SER A 344 28.19 -3.25 25.61
C SER A 344 29.73 -3.12 25.80
N LYS A 345 30.47 -2.93 24.69
CA LYS A 345 31.93 -2.83 24.67
C LYS A 345 32.41 -1.38 24.69
N ASN A 346 33.55 -1.18 25.32
CA ASN A 346 34.24 0.11 25.29
C ASN A 346 35.18 0.17 24.09
N LYS A 347 35.50 1.38 23.69
CA LYS A 347 36.45 1.61 22.60
C LYS A 347 37.82 1.05 22.97
N GLY A 348 38.30 0.05 22.24
CA GLY A 348 39.56 -0.63 22.45
C GLY A 348 39.44 -2.01 23.08
N ASP A 349 38.24 -2.43 23.48
CA ASP A 349 37.98 -3.79 23.92
C ASP A 349 38.15 -4.75 22.73
N ALA A 350 38.76 -5.93 22.98
CA ALA A 350 38.80 -7.00 21.99
C ALA A 350 37.41 -7.64 21.84
N ILE A 351 37.09 -8.11 20.64
CA ILE A 351 35.81 -8.74 20.31
C ILE A 351 36.08 -10.10 19.67
N SER A 352 35.71 -11.16 20.37
CA SER A 352 35.85 -12.53 19.88
C SER A 352 34.69 -12.90 18.94
N CYS A 353 35.03 -13.44 17.77
CA CYS A 353 34.04 -13.86 16.76
C CYS A 353 34.31 -15.29 16.30
N LYS A 354 33.27 -16.13 16.18
CA LYS A 354 33.33 -17.35 15.39
C LYS A 354 32.88 -17.04 13.97
N VAL A 355 33.73 -17.37 13.01
CA VAL A 355 33.55 -17.00 11.62
C VAL A 355 33.64 -18.24 10.74
N LEU A 356 32.64 -18.50 9.93
CA LEU A 356 32.71 -19.49 8.86
C LEU A 356 33.42 -18.84 7.66
N SER A 357 34.56 -19.41 7.30
CA SER A 357 35.42 -18.96 6.20
C SER A 357 35.90 -20.17 5.43
N ASP A 358 35.69 -20.22 4.13
CA ASP A 358 36.13 -21.29 3.23
C ASP A 358 35.71 -22.70 3.72
N GLY A 359 34.48 -22.84 4.22
CA GLY A 359 33.94 -24.10 4.76
C GLY A 359 34.48 -24.54 6.12
N SER A 360 35.27 -23.70 6.79
CA SER A 360 35.84 -23.97 8.13
C SER A 360 35.48 -22.86 9.12
N ILE A 361 35.21 -23.25 10.37
CA ILE A 361 34.94 -22.31 11.45
C ILE A 361 36.30 -21.90 12.09
N LYS A 362 36.52 -20.59 12.21
CA LYS A 362 37.68 -19.98 12.82
C LYS A 362 37.25 -19.09 13.96
N GLU A 363 38.01 -19.06 15.03
CA GLU A 363 37.92 -18.01 16.06
C GLU A 363 38.85 -16.86 15.66
N ILE A 364 38.33 -15.66 15.72
CA ILE A 364 38.99 -14.39 15.36
C ILE A 364 38.77 -13.42 16.51
N GLU A 365 39.81 -12.74 16.93
CA GLU A 365 39.80 -11.74 18.00
C GLU A 365 40.25 -10.37 17.48
#